data_d717ef42f0686bee219c903db766b895
#
_entry.id   d717ef42f0686bee219c903db766b895
#
_cell.length_a   1.000
_cell.length_b   1.000
_cell.length_c   1.000
_cell.angle_alpha   90.00
_cell.angle_beta   90.00
_cell.angle_gamma   90.00
#
_symmetry.space_group_name_H-M   'P 1'
#
loop_
_entity.id
_entity.type
_entity.pdbx_description
1 polymer ?
#
loop_
_entity_poly.entity_id
_entity_poly.type
_entity_poly.pdbx_seq_one_letter_code
_entity_poly.pdbx_strand_id
1 'polypeptide(L)'
;MDRDMNILYILGVPLGYVMEWIYNLIPNYGWDIIIFTIVIRLLSIPLQLNQQKSMAKMSAFQPMIADIQKKYKDKPEKQQEELMKLQQEFGYKPTAGCMPMLVNFLVMFGVIEVVYRPLQRIFHIGAEAITAAGDAMTALGISFTQVTRDTNIIAQVLAGESTVTSVFTADQLNTITEFGQHMDFFGIDLTRVPQYSLAADNLPLLIFPILAVVTMFISTHISMKASGQEMQGSMKLTMYMMPLMYVFFCFTVPCAFSLYYVISNIVMTVQTQVMRKIYDPEKMKEQVKAEIASRRKEEKRGVKSTTIKVKDEKTGEVVEKNISASEMNKRRLEYARQQDAERYKDERTVPLSELQNKKED
;
A
#
# COMPACT_ATOMS: atom_id res chain seq x y z
N MET A 1 27.49 4.03 -13.54
CA MET A 1 26.38 3.20 -14.06
C MET A 1 25.67 2.61 -12.84
N ASP A 2 24.93 3.51 -12.14
CA ASP A 2 24.34 3.24 -10.84
C ASP A 2 23.13 2.32 -10.98
N ARG A 3 23.33 1.14 -10.47
CA ARG A 3 22.39 0.03 -10.46
C ARG A 3 21.43 0.14 -9.28
N ASP A 4 20.97 1.34 -9.00
CA ASP A 4 19.85 1.56 -8.06
C ASP A 4 18.56 1.81 -8.86
N MET A 5 18.18 0.81 -9.65
CA MET A 5 16.79 0.69 -10.11
C MET A 5 15.93 0.26 -8.92
N ASN A 6 15.89 1.14 -7.91
CA ASN A 6 14.98 1.02 -6.80
C ASN A 6 13.56 1.12 -7.33
N ILE A 7 12.65 0.35 -6.74
CA ILE A 7 11.21 0.42 -7.05
C ILE A 7 10.68 1.86 -7.02
N LEU A 8 11.29 2.71 -6.20
CA LEU A 8 11.04 4.15 -6.09
C LEU A 8 11.34 4.89 -7.39
N TYR A 9 12.47 4.56 -8.03
CA TYR A 9 12.85 5.15 -9.31
C TYR A 9 11.84 4.80 -10.41
N ILE A 10 11.45 3.53 -10.50
CA ILE A 10 10.50 3.04 -11.51
C ILE A 10 9.13 3.74 -11.35
N LEU A 11 8.68 3.98 -10.12
CA LEU A 11 7.44 4.67 -9.84
C LEU A 11 7.56 6.19 -10.03
N GLY A 12 8.70 6.77 -9.67
CA GLY A 12 8.94 8.21 -9.73
C GLY A 12 9.04 8.77 -11.15
N VAL A 13 9.57 7.99 -12.10
CA VAL A 13 9.73 8.47 -13.49
C VAL A 13 8.38 8.82 -14.15
N PRO A 14 7.39 7.91 -14.25
CA PRO A 14 6.12 8.26 -14.88
C PRO A 14 5.35 9.35 -14.11
N LEU A 15 5.48 9.38 -12.79
CA LEU A 15 4.86 10.40 -11.96
C LEU A 15 5.52 11.77 -12.17
N GLY A 16 6.83 11.80 -12.41
CA GLY A 16 7.58 13.01 -12.73
C GLY A 16 7.06 13.67 -14.01
N TYR A 17 6.85 12.91 -15.09
CA TYR A 17 6.28 13.43 -16.33
C TYR A 17 4.86 14.00 -16.15
N VAL A 18 4.04 13.40 -15.29
CA VAL A 18 2.71 13.93 -14.97
C VAL A 18 2.84 15.28 -14.27
N MET A 19 3.76 15.39 -13.32
CA MET A 19 3.99 16.62 -12.58
C MET A 19 4.59 17.71 -13.46
N GLU A 20 5.56 17.39 -14.33
CA GLU A 20 6.11 18.28 -15.36
C GLU A 20 5.00 18.84 -16.26
N TRP A 21 4.10 18.00 -16.75
CA TRP A 21 2.99 18.45 -17.59
C TRP A 21 2.07 19.43 -16.87
N ILE A 22 1.79 19.20 -15.57
CA ILE A 22 0.96 20.11 -14.76
C ILE A 22 1.70 21.42 -14.51
N TYR A 23 2.99 21.35 -14.15
CA TYR A 23 3.83 22.53 -13.89
C TYR A 23 3.95 23.43 -15.11
N ASN A 24 4.06 22.85 -16.30
CA ASN A 24 4.09 23.62 -17.57
C ASN A 24 2.77 24.36 -17.85
N LEU A 25 1.64 23.90 -17.28
CA LEU A 25 0.35 24.62 -17.38
C LEU A 25 0.21 25.69 -16.31
N ILE A 26 0.67 25.42 -15.10
CA ILE A 26 0.55 26.31 -13.95
C ILE A 26 1.91 26.33 -13.22
N PRO A 27 2.77 27.29 -13.55
CA PRO A 27 4.13 27.33 -12.98
C PRO A 27 4.10 27.86 -11.54
N ASN A 28 3.50 27.08 -10.64
CA ASN A 28 3.52 27.26 -9.19
C ASN A 28 3.51 25.91 -8.50
N TYR A 29 4.54 25.64 -7.73
CA TYR A 29 4.78 24.33 -7.15
C TYR A 29 3.68 23.88 -6.18
N GLY A 30 3.07 24.78 -5.44
CA GLY A 30 1.97 24.45 -4.53
C GLY A 30 0.72 23.98 -5.28
N TRP A 31 0.32 24.69 -6.34
CA TRP A 31 -0.77 24.27 -7.20
C TRP A 31 -0.47 23.00 -7.96
N ASP A 32 0.79 22.84 -8.40
CA ASP A 32 1.24 21.62 -9.05
C ASP A 32 1.05 20.40 -8.13
N ILE A 33 1.50 20.45 -6.88
CA ILE A 33 1.28 19.40 -5.88
C ILE A 33 -0.22 19.09 -5.68
N ILE A 34 -1.07 20.13 -5.60
CA ILE A 34 -2.51 19.95 -5.39
C ILE A 34 -3.14 19.19 -6.56
N ILE A 35 -2.92 19.66 -7.79
CA ILE A 35 -3.50 19.08 -8.99
C ILE A 35 -2.95 17.66 -9.22
N PHE A 36 -1.64 17.52 -9.10
CA PHE A 36 -0.97 16.22 -9.18
C PHE A 36 -1.57 15.20 -8.20
N THR A 37 -1.77 15.61 -6.94
CA THR A 37 -2.37 14.75 -5.92
C THR A 37 -3.78 14.32 -6.31
N ILE A 38 -4.60 15.26 -6.79
CA ILE A 38 -5.97 14.96 -7.24
C ILE A 38 -5.95 13.98 -8.42
N VAL A 39 -5.11 14.21 -9.42
CA VAL A 39 -4.99 13.33 -10.60
C VAL A 39 -4.59 11.92 -10.20
N ILE A 40 -3.54 11.77 -9.38
CA ILE A 40 -3.07 10.46 -8.93
C ILE A 40 -4.13 9.74 -8.09
N ARG A 41 -4.84 10.46 -7.24
CA ARG A 41 -5.95 9.89 -6.45
C ARG A 41 -7.13 9.45 -7.32
N LEU A 42 -7.47 10.20 -8.35
CA LEU A 42 -8.51 9.82 -9.32
C LEU A 42 -8.10 8.57 -10.12
N LEU A 43 -6.87 8.51 -10.60
CA LEU A 43 -6.34 7.33 -11.28
C LEU A 43 -6.30 6.08 -10.38
N SER A 44 -6.20 6.27 -9.07
CA SER A 44 -6.19 5.17 -8.09
C SER A 44 -7.60 4.65 -7.74
N ILE A 45 -8.69 5.28 -8.20
CA ILE A 45 -10.07 4.90 -7.86
C ILE A 45 -10.38 3.41 -8.15
N PRO A 46 -10.10 2.85 -9.34
CA PRO A 46 -10.46 1.45 -9.63
C PRO A 46 -9.77 0.47 -8.69
N LEU A 47 -8.53 0.77 -8.31
CA LEU A 47 -7.79 -0.04 -7.35
C LEU A 47 -8.40 0.04 -5.94
N GLN A 48 -8.78 1.24 -5.50
CA GLN A 48 -9.43 1.47 -4.20
C GLN A 48 -10.82 0.81 -4.12
N LEU A 49 -11.59 0.77 -5.22
CA LEU A 49 -12.87 0.07 -5.29
C LEU A 49 -12.70 -1.42 -4.96
N ASN A 50 -11.72 -2.08 -5.57
CA ASN A 50 -11.42 -3.48 -5.32
C ASN A 50 -10.97 -3.73 -3.88
N GLN A 51 -10.18 -2.81 -3.32
CA GLN A 51 -9.74 -2.87 -1.92
C GLN A 51 -10.91 -2.73 -0.96
N GLN A 52 -11.81 -1.77 -1.16
CA GLN A 52 -12.99 -1.58 -0.30
C GLN A 52 -13.93 -2.78 -0.35
N LYS A 53 -14.14 -3.37 -1.53
CA LYS A 53 -14.91 -4.60 -1.68
C LYS A 53 -14.29 -5.75 -0.88
N SER A 54 -12.97 -5.87 -0.89
CA SER A 54 -12.24 -6.87 -0.12
C SER A 54 -12.35 -6.61 1.38
N MET A 55 -12.23 -5.36 1.84
CA MET A 55 -12.38 -4.98 3.24
C MET A 55 -13.80 -5.21 3.77
N ALA A 56 -14.84 -4.90 2.99
CA ALA A 56 -16.21 -5.15 3.36
C ALA A 56 -16.48 -6.66 3.55
N LYS A 57 -15.92 -7.52 2.67
CA LYS A 57 -15.97 -8.97 2.86
C LYS A 57 -15.28 -9.40 4.16
N MET A 58 -14.11 -8.82 4.44
CA MET A 58 -13.37 -9.12 5.66
C MET A 58 -14.11 -8.72 6.93
N SER A 59 -14.85 -7.60 6.91
CA SER A 59 -15.63 -7.15 8.06
C SER A 59 -16.74 -8.14 8.46
N ALA A 60 -17.25 -8.93 7.52
CA ALA A 60 -18.23 -9.98 7.81
C ALA A 60 -17.66 -11.13 8.64
N PHE A 61 -16.35 -11.40 8.57
CA PHE A 61 -15.68 -12.44 9.35
C PHE A 61 -15.27 -11.96 10.76
N GLN A 62 -15.26 -10.66 11.02
CA GLN A 62 -14.82 -10.12 12.31
C GLN A 62 -15.51 -10.72 13.54
N PRO A 63 -16.85 -10.88 13.60
CA PRO A 63 -17.50 -11.50 14.74
C PRO A 63 -17.05 -12.95 14.94
N MET A 64 -16.85 -13.72 13.87
CA MET A 64 -16.37 -15.10 13.95
C MET A 64 -14.93 -15.18 14.48
N ILE A 65 -14.09 -14.24 14.05
CA ILE A 65 -12.69 -14.12 14.51
C ILE A 65 -12.69 -13.77 16.01
N ALA A 66 -13.51 -12.80 16.41
CA ALA A 66 -13.63 -12.39 17.80
C ALA A 66 -14.10 -13.54 18.72
N ASP A 67 -15.06 -14.35 18.26
CA ASP A 67 -15.54 -15.53 18.97
C ASP A 67 -14.44 -16.59 19.10
N ILE A 68 -13.67 -16.85 18.04
CA ILE A 68 -12.53 -17.79 18.08
C ILE A 68 -11.46 -17.29 19.05
N GLN A 69 -11.10 -16.00 18.96
CA GLN A 69 -10.11 -15.38 19.84
C GLN A 69 -10.54 -15.42 21.32
N LYS A 70 -11.81 -15.17 21.60
CA LYS A 70 -12.37 -15.23 22.96
C LYS A 70 -12.40 -16.66 23.49
N LYS A 71 -12.84 -17.62 22.67
CA LYS A 71 -13.00 -19.02 23.05
C LYS A 71 -11.67 -19.73 23.29
N TYR A 72 -10.64 -19.38 22.55
CA TYR A 72 -9.32 -20.03 22.59
C TYR A 72 -8.22 -19.10 23.11
N LYS A 73 -8.55 -18.12 23.96
CA LYS A 73 -7.64 -17.12 24.50
C LYS A 73 -6.37 -17.73 25.11
N ASP A 74 -6.53 -18.84 25.84
CA ASP A 74 -5.45 -19.51 26.56
C ASP A 74 -4.81 -20.69 25.77
N LYS A 75 -5.22 -20.86 24.49
CA LYS A 75 -4.76 -21.96 23.64
C LYS A 75 -4.41 -21.43 22.23
N PRO A 76 -3.25 -20.78 22.06
CA PRO A 76 -2.88 -20.11 20.82
C PRO A 76 -2.81 -21.07 19.61
N GLU A 77 -2.39 -22.31 19.81
CA GLU A 77 -2.33 -23.32 18.73
C GLU A 77 -3.73 -23.66 18.19
N LYS A 78 -4.71 -23.86 19.09
CA LYS A 78 -6.09 -24.12 18.69
C LYS A 78 -6.76 -22.90 18.05
N GLN A 79 -6.42 -21.70 18.54
CA GLN A 79 -6.88 -20.46 17.96
C GLN A 79 -6.41 -20.34 16.50
N GLN A 80 -5.14 -20.64 16.24
CA GLN A 80 -4.56 -20.58 14.88
C GLN A 80 -5.14 -21.67 13.98
N GLU A 81 -5.37 -22.88 14.50
CA GLU A 81 -6.02 -23.97 13.77
C GLU A 81 -7.43 -23.58 13.32
N GLU A 82 -8.25 -23.01 14.20
CA GLU A 82 -9.62 -22.58 13.89
C GLU A 82 -9.65 -21.39 12.92
N LEU A 83 -8.69 -20.46 13.01
CA LEU A 83 -8.53 -19.39 12.03
C LEU A 83 -8.11 -19.93 10.65
N MET A 84 -7.25 -20.96 10.60
CA MET A 84 -6.89 -21.64 9.34
C MET A 84 -8.10 -22.37 8.75
N LYS A 85 -8.93 -23.03 9.56
CA LYS A 85 -10.18 -23.63 9.08
C LYS A 85 -11.12 -22.57 8.49
N LEU A 86 -11.27 -21.43 9.15
CA LEU A 86 -12.05 -20.30 8.65
C LEU A 86 -11.52 -19.81 7.28
N GLN A 87 -10.21 -19.80 7.11
CA GLN A 87 -9.56 -19.44 5.85
C GLN A 87 -9.84 -20.46 4.74
N GLN A 88 -9.73 -21.74 5.04
CA GLN A 88 -9.90 -22.82 4.05
C GLN A 88 -11.36 -23.03 3.65
N GLU A 89 -12.29 -22.94 4.61
CA GLU A 89 -13.71 -23.22 4.39
C GLU A 89 -14.46 -22.05 3.77
N PHE A 90 -14.16 -20.81 4.22
CA PHE A 90 -14.93 -19.62 3.84
C PHE A 90 -14.12 -18.60 3.04
N GLY A 91 -12.84 -18.89 2.73
CA GLY A 91 -12.00 -17.99 1.94
C GLY A 91 -11.61 -16.71 2.69
N TYR A 92 -11.59 -16.75 4.03
CA TYR A 92 -11.02 -15.67 4.82
C TYR A 92 -9.57 -15.45 4.44
N LYS A 93 -9.20 -14.21 4.08
CA LYS A 93 -7.82 -13.84 3.73
C LYS A 93 -7.31 -12.77 4.70
N PRO A 94 -6.51 -13.14 5.72
CA PRO A 94 -6.01 -12.17 6.71
C PRO A 94 -5.20 -11.04 6.08
N THR A 95 -4.49 -11.31 4.99
CA THR A 95 -3.71 -10.33 4.24
C THR A 95 -4.54 -9.32 3.46
N ALA A 96 -5.83 -9.59 3.20
CA ALA A 96 -6.69 -8.66 2.48
C ALA A 96 -6.93 -7.35 3.25
N GLY A 97 -6.81 -7.38 4.58
CA GLY A 97 -6.93 -6.19 5.43
C GLY A 97 -5.73 -5.24 5.36
N CYS A 98 -4.53 -5.74 5.06
CA CYS A 98 -3.32 -4.91 4.97
C CYS A 98 -2.98 -4.48 3.51
N MET A 99 -3.61 -5.09 2.50
CA MET A 99 -3.36 -4.78 1.09
C MET A 99 -3.59 -3.29 0.75
N PRO A 100 -4.64 -2.60 1.27
CA PRO A 100 -4.81 -1.17 1.05
C PRO A 100 -3.62 -0.34 1.55
N MET A 101 -3.05 -0.72 2.68
CA MET A 101 -1.88 -0.07 3.24
C MET A 101 -0.66 -0.20 2.32
N LEU A 102 -0.41 -1.41 1.80
CA LEU A 102 0.71 -1.67 0.90
C LEU A 102 0.61 -0.82 -0.38
N VAL A 103 -0.58 -0.76 -0.98
CA VAL A 103 -0.81 0.06 -2.18
C VAL A 103 -0.63 1.55 -1.87
N ASN A 104 -1.14 2.02 -0.73
CA ASN A 104 -0.96 3.41 -0.33
C ASN A 104 0.52 3.75 -0.10
N PHE A 105 1.32 2.82 0.43
CA PHE A 105 2.78 2.98 0.54
C PHE A 105 3.45 3.09 -0.83
N LEU A 106 3.08 2.27 -1.81
CA LEU A 106 3.65 2.35 -3.15
C LEU A 106 3.39 3.72 -3.79
N VAL A 107 2.14 4.21 -3.71
CA VAL A 107 1.78 5.54 -4.21
C VAL A 107 2.55 6.63 -3.45
N MET A 108 2.61 6.54 -2.13
CA MET A 108 3.34 7.46 -1.28
C MET A 108 4.83 7.53 -1.66
N PHE A 109 5.49 6.40 -1.84
CA PHE A 109 6.89 6.37 -2.23
C PHE A 109 7.14 6.96 -3.62
N GLY A 110 6.25 6.71 -4.58
CA GLY A 110 6.32 7.34 -5.89
C GLY A 110 6.19 8.87 -5.82
N VAL A 111 5.26 9.37 -5.00
CA VAL A 111 5.09 10.82 -4.77
C VAL A 111 6.28 11.42 -4.05
N ILE A 112 6.81 10.75 -3.03
CA ILE A 112 8.01 11.16 -2.31
C ILE A 112 9.17 11.36 -3.28
N GLU A 113 9.39 10.42 -4.20
CA GLU A 113 10.46 10.50 -5.17
C GLU A 113 10.35 11.74 -6.07
N VAL A 114 9.14 12.13 -6.45
CA VAL A 114 8.92 13.32 -7.29
C VAL A 114 9.01 14.61 -6.49
N VAL A 115 8.38 14.66 -5.33
CA VAL A 115 8.35 15.88 -4.48
C VAL A 115 9.72 16.20 -3.88
N TYR A 116 10.53 15.20 -3.56
CA TYR A 116 11.87 15.43 -3.00
C TYR A 116 12.97 15.59 -4.04
N ARG A 117 12.73 15.18 -5.28
CA ARG A 117 13.69 15.27 -6.37
C ARG A 117 13.13 16.00 -7.58
N PRO A 118 12.59 17.22 -7.40
CA PRO A 118 11.97 17.96 -8.49
C PRO A 118 12.97 18.26 -9.61
N LEU A 119 14.23 18.59 -9.29
CA LEU A 119 15.25 18.88 -10.28
C LEU A 119 15.50 17.71 -11.22
N GLN A 120 15.48 16.48 -10.69
CA GLN A 120 15.72 15.28 -11.47
C GLN A 120 14.45 14.75 -12.14
N ARG A 121 13.27 14.88 -11.51
CA ARG A 121 12.03 14.24 -11.94
C ARG A 121 11.14 15.13 -12.80
N ILE A 122 11.13 16.43 -12.52
CA ILE A 122 10.34 17.41 -13.27
C ILE A 122 11.19 18.05 -14.38
N PHE A 123 12.42 18.44 -14.06
CA PHE A 123 13.29 19.17 -14.99
C PHE A 123 14.38 18.32 -15.64
N HIS A 124 14.40 17.02 -15.35
CA HIS A 124 15.31 16.03 -15.95
C HIS A 124 16.81 16.40 -15.87
N ILE A 125 17.20 17.18 -14.83
CA ILE A 125 18.61 17.51 -14.59
C ILE A 125 19.36 16.21 -14.28
N GLY A 126 20.47 15.99 -14.96
CA GLY A 126 21.24 14.76 -14.87
C GLY A 126 21.73 14.46 -13.44
N ALA A 127 21.73 13.19 -13.06
CA ALA A 127 22.14 12.75 -11.73
C ALA A 127 23.61 13.17 -11.41
N GLU A 128 24.46 13.28 -12.42
CA GLU A 128 25.86 13.73 -12.27
C GLU A 128 25.93 15.17 -11.77
N ALA A 129 25.16 16.08 -12.37
CA ALA A 129 25.12 17.49 -11.95
C ALA A 129 24.54 17.63 -10.52
N ILE A 130 23.48 16.88 -10.20
CA ILE A 130 22.88 16.85 -8.87
C ILE A 130 23.88 16.33 -7.80
N THR A 131 24.66 15.32 -8.15
CA THR A 131 25.68 14.76 -7.25
C THR A 131 26.82 15.75 -7.06
N ALA A 132 27.34 16.34 -8.14
CA ALA A 132 28.41 17.33 -8.07
C ALA A 132 27.98 18.58 -7.26
N ALA A 133 26.72 19.04 -7.39
CA ALA A 133 26.18 20.12 -6.57
C ALA A 133 26.09 19.72 -5.08
N GLY A 134 25.74 18.45 -4.78
CA GLY A 134 25.77 17.91 -3.43
C GLY A 134 27.18 17.89 -2.83
N ASP A 135 28.17 17.47 -3.62
CA ASP A 135 29.58 17.49 -3.20
C ASP A 135 30.06 18.92 -2.95
N ALA A 136 29.70 19.85 -3.81
CA ALA A 136 29.99 21.29 -3.64
C ALA A 136 29.40 21.85 -2.33
N MET A 137 28.14 21.54 -2.03
CA MET A 137 27.51 21.93 -0.77
C MET A 137 28.21 21.31 0.44
N THR A 138 28.62 20.05 0.35
CA THR A 138 29.36 19.36 1.42
C THR A 138 30.71 20.01 1.66
N ALA A 139 31.42 20.43 0.61
CA ALA A 139 32.67 21.19 0.71
C ALA A 139 32.50 22.55 1.40
N LEU A 140 31.32 23.15 1.26
CA LEU A 140 30.93 24.40 1.97
C LEU A 140 30.47 24.17 3.41
N GLY A 141 30.47 22.91 3.90
CA GLY A 141 29.99 22.56 5.23
C GLY A 141 28.47 22.57 5.37
N ILE A 142 27.72 22.58 4.27
CA ILE A 142 26.25 22.55 4.27
C ILE A 142 25.78 21.12 4.43
N SER A 143 25.12 20.84 5.54
CA SER A 143 24.53 19.51 5.82
C SER A 143 23.16 19.38 5.17
N PHE A 144 22.94 18.27 4.46
CA PHE A 144 21.64 17.93 3.86
C PHE A 144 21.41 16.42 3.93
N THR A 145 20.16 16.03 3.80
CA THR A 145 19.74 14.63 3.65
C THR A 145 19.37 14.36 2.19
N GLN A 146 19.17 13.09 1.82
CA GLN A 146 18.66 12.74 0.49
C GLN A 146 17.29 13.39 0.18
N VAL A 147 16.51 13.68 1.21
CA VAL A 147 15.20 14.31 1.13
C VAL A 147 15.28 15.82 0.89
N THR A 148 16.28 16.47 1.45
CA THR A 148 16.46 17.93 1.40
C THR A 148 17.52 18.39 0.40
N ARG A 149 18.12 17.45 -0.35
CA ARG A 149 19.22 17.75 -1.27
C ARG A 149 18.80 18.74 -2.35
N ASP A 150 17.76 18.41 -3.10
CA ASP A 150 17.32 19.23 -4.22
C ASP A 150 16.83 20.63 -3.75
N THR A 151 16.11 20.67 -2.62
CA THR A 151 15.67 21.96 -2.03
C THR A 151 16.85 22.80 -1.54
N ASN A 152 17.90 22.19 -0.99
CA ASN A 152 19.14 22.92 -0.63
C ASN A 152 19.89 23.39 -1.86
N ILE A 153 19.98 22.60 -2.94
CA ILE A 153 20.57 23.04 -4.21
C ILE A 153 19.85 24.30 -4.72
N ILE A 154 18.50 24.27 -4.77
CA ILE A 154 17.70 25.42 -5.20
C ILE A 154 18.00 26.65 -4.33
N ALA A 155 18.03 26.49 -3.02
CA ALA A 155 18.34 27.59 -2.09
C ALA A 155 19.73 28.19 -2.33
N GLN A 156 20.75 27.35 -2.60
CA GLN A 156 22.12 27.84 -2.89
C GLN A 156 22.20 28.53 -4.27
N VAL A 157 21.47 28.04 -5.26
CA VAL A 157 21.38 28.69 -6.58
C VAL A 157 20.71 30.06 -6.46
N LEU A 158 19.61 30.16 -5.72
CA LEU A 158 18.92 31.44 -5.46
C LEU A 158 19.80 32.42 -4.65
N ALA A 159 20.64 31.91 -3.75
CA ALA A 159 21.62 32.70 -3.02
C ALA A 159 22.82 33.16 -3.88
N GLY A 160 22.96 32.61 -5.09
CA GLY A 160 24.07 32.93 -5.99
C GLY A 160 25.40 32.32 -5.57
N GLU A 161 25.39 31.21 -4.82
CA GLU A 161 26.59 30.52 -4.35
C GLU A 161 27.41 29.98 -5.54
N SER A 162 28.56 30.60 -5.80
CA SER A 162 29.35 30.35 -6.99
C SER A 162 29.84 28.91 -7.13
N THR A 163 30.17 28.26 -6.03
CA THR A 163 30.67 26.88 -6.01
C THR A 163 29.60 25.91 -6.48
N VAL A 164 28.33 26.15 -6.13
CA VAL A 164 27.17 25.31 -6.51
C VAL A 164 26.70 25.68 -7.92
N THR A 165 26.63 26.98 -8.25
CA THR A 165 26.15 27.43 -9.57
C THR A 165 27.07 27.03 -10.71
N SER A 166 28.39 26.94 -10.46
CA SER A 166 29.37 26.55 -11.49
C SER A 166 29.22 25.11 -12.01
N VAL A 167 28.46 24.27 -11.30
CA VAL A 167 28.19 22.88 -11.67
C VAL A 167 27.14 22.75 -12.79
N PHE A 168 26.27 23.76 -12.90
CA PHE A 168 25.14 23.74 -13.83
C PHE A 168 25.39 24.55 -15.10
N THR A 169 24.75 24.15 -16.19
CA THR A 169 24.71 24.97 -17.41
C THR A 169 23.83 26.20 -17.21
N ALA A 170 24.00 27.20 -18.09
CA ALA A 170 23.19 28.42 -18.03
C ALA A 170 21.67 28.13 -18.11
N ASP A 171 21.27 27.19 -18.97
CA ASP A 171 19.87 26.80 -19.10
C ASP A 171 19.35 26.10 -17.83
N GLN A 172 20.14 25.23 -17.22
CA GLN A 172 19.79 24.60 -15.96
C GLN A 172 19.65 25.60 -14.82
N LEU A 173 20.57 26.59 -14.76
CA LEU A 173 20.49 27.64 -13.76
C LEU A 173 19.22 28.50 -13.91
N ASN A 174 18.87 28.87 -15.13
CA ASN A 174 17.64 29.58 -15.39
C ASN A 174 16.42 28.78 -14.92
N THR A 175 16.36 27.49 -15.28
CA THR A 175 15.27 26.59 -14.86
C THR A 175 15.19 26.44 -13.33
N ILE A 176 16.34 26.24 -12.66
CA ILE A 176 16.37 26.12 -11.19
C ILE A 176 15.95 27.42 -10.51
N THR A 177 16.40 28.55 -11.05
CA THR A 177 16.06 29.88 -10.50
C THR A 177 14.58 30.21 -10.66
N GLU A 178 14.04 29.98 -11.85
CA GLU A 178 12.61 30.18 -12.12
C GLU A 178 11.75 29.28 -11.23
N PHE A 179 12.08 28.00 -11.16
CA PHE A 179 11.37 27.07 -10.28
C PHE A 179 11.44 27.49 -8.81
N GLY A 180 12.63 27.86 -8.34
CA GLY A 180 12.83 28.29 -6.95
C GLY A 180 12.00 29.52 -6.58
N GLN A 181 11.78 30.46 -7.52
CA GLN A 181 10.91 31.62 -7.31
C GLN A 181 9.42 31.27 -7.22
N HIS A 182 9.01 30.14 -7.77
CA HIS A 182 7.63 29.66 -7.77
C HIS A 182 7.32 28.62 -6.68
N MET A 183 8.22 28.45 -5.71
CA MET A 183 8.05 27.53 -4.58
C MET A 183 7.30 28.14 -3.39
N ASP A 184 7.07 29.43 -3.42
CA ASP A 184 6.24 30.09 -2.41
C ASP A 184 4.76 29.80 -2.67
N PHE A 185 4.04 29.39 -1.64
CA PHE A 185 2.62 29.10 -1.69
C PHE A 185 1.90 29.78 -0.53
N PHE A 186 1.16 30.84 -0.82
CA PHE A 186 0.51 31.71 0.17
C PHE A 186 1.48 32.29 1.21
N GLY A 187 2.67 32.69 0.81
CA GLY A 187 3.69 33.25 1.70
C GLY A 187 4.43 32.17 2.53
N ILE A 188 4.28 30.91 2.17
CA ILE A 188 4.97 29.80 2.82
C ILE A 188 5.90 29.13 1.81
N ASP A 189 7.19 29.15 2.09
CA ASP A 189 8.19 28.46 1.30
C ASP A 189 8.06 26.94 1.51
N LEU A 190 7.62 26.24 0.47
CA LEU A 190 7.39 24.79 0.48
C LEU A 190 8.66 23.95 0.57
N THR A 191 9.83 24.55 0.34
CA THR A 191 11.12 23.85 0.42
C THR A 191 11.63 23.70 1.84
N ARG A 192 11.19 24.60 2.74
CA ARG A 192 11.67 24.64 4.11
C ARG A 192 11.12 23.47 4.94
N VAL A 193 11.97 22.94 5.80
CA VAL A 193 11.59 21.95 6.80
C VAL A 193 11.15 22.67 8.08
N PRO A 194 9.91 22.41 8.57
CA PRO A 194 9.44 22.98 9.83
C PRO A 194 10.31 22.54 11.00
N GLN A 195 10.57 23.45 11.92
CA GLN A 195 11.34 23.15 13.14
C GLN A 195 10.42 23.09 14.36
N TYR A 196 10.87 22.38 15.42
CA TYR A 196 10.21 22.37 16.73
C TYR A 196 10.44 23.70 17.48
N SER A 197 10.05 24.81 16.86
CA SER A 197 10.26 26.16 17.36
C SER A 197 9.02 27.01 17.08
N LEU A 198 8.67 27.88 18.02
CA LEU A 198 7.62 28.88 17.88
C LEU A 198 8.19 30.24 17.43
N ALA A 199 9.37 30.26 16.85
CA ALA A 199 9.94 31.47 16.24
C ALA A 199 9.03 32.00 15.12
N ALA A 200 8.96 33.31 14.98
CA ALA A 200 8.02 33.98 14.08
C ALA A 200 8.16 33.54 12.61
N ASP A 201 9.37 33.24 12.18
CA ASP A 201 9.69 32.76 10.83
C ASP A 201 9.32 31.27 10.59
N ASN A 202 9.16 30.49 11.66
CA ASN A 202 8.77 29.08 11.61
C ASN A 202 7.25 28.87 11.78
N LEU A 203 6.54 29.81 12.39
CA LEU A 203 5.09 29.70 12.63
C LEU A 203 4.28 29.43 11.37
N PRO A 204 4.48 30.12 10.22
CA PRO A 204 3.77 29.83 9.00
C PRO A 204 4.03 28.41 8.47
N LEU A 205 5.26 27.89 8.63
CA LEU A 205 5.65 26.57 8.19
C LEU A 205 4.91 25.44 8.95
N LEU A 206 4.47 25.68 10.18
CA LEU A 206 3.72 24.71 10.99
C LEU A 206 2.27 24.51 10.53
N ILE A 207 1.73 25.41 9.69
CA ILE A 207 0.34 25.33 9.22
C ILE A 207 0.10 24.02 8.47
N PHE A 208 0.94 23.66 7.49
CA PHE A 208 0.75 22.43 6.71
C PHE A 208 0.93 21.16 7.51
N PRO A 209 1.97 20.97 8.35
CA PRO A 209 2.06 19.85 9.26
C PRO A 209 0.85 19.67 10.17
N ILE A 210 0.38 20.76 10.80
CA ILE A 210 -0.80 20.71 11.67
C ILE A 210 -2.04 20.29 10.88
N LEU A 211 -2.29 20.90 9.73
CA LEU A 211 -3.40 20.54 8.86
C LEU A 211 -3.29 19.08 8.38
N ALA A 212 -2.09 18.62 8.04
CA ALA A 212 -1.86 17.24 7.63
C ALA A 212 -2.22 16.24 8.75
N VAL A 213 -1.81 16.50 9.98
CA VAL A 213 -2.16 15.69 11.14
C VAL A 213 -3.66 15.70 11.40
N VAL A 214 -4.30 16.88 11.43
CA VAL A 214 -5.75 17.01 11.66
C VAL A 214 -6.54 16.26 10.57
N THR A 215 -6.22 16.52 9.30
CA THR A 215 -6.91 15.86 8.18
C THR A 215 -6.67 14.34 8.18
N MET A 216 -5.49 13.88 8.60
CA MET A 216 -5.16 12.46 8.72
C MET A 216 -6.00 11.78 9.81
N PHE A 217 -6.16 12.39 10.99
CA PHE A 217 -7.03 11.88 12.04
C PHE A 217 -8.49 11.82 11.61
N ILE A 218 -9.00 12.88 10.96
CA ILE A 218 -10.36 12.93 10.42
C ILE A 218 -10.55 11.83 9.38
N SER A 219 -9.64 11.71 8.42
CA SER A 219 -9.68 10.69 7.36
C SER A 219 -9.64 9.28 7.93
N THR A 220 -8.75 9.01 8.90
CA THR A 220 -8.66 7.72 9.58
C THR A 220 -9.97 7.38 10.29
N HIS A 221 -10.54 8.31 11.05
CA HIS A 221 -11.80 8.10 11.76
C HIS A 221 -12.96 7.80 10.79
N ILE A 222 -13.07 8.55 9.70
CA ILE A 222 -14.09 8.34 8.65
C ILE A 222 -13.90 6.99 7.95
N SER A 223 -12.67 6.63 7.62
CA SER A 223 -12.34 5.35 6.98
C SER A 223 -12.64 4.15 7.88
N MET A 224 -12.38 4.26 9.18
CA MET A 224 -12.73 3.23 10.17
C MET A 224 -14.26 3.03 10.24
N LYS A 225 -15.02 4.13 10.31
CA LYS A 225 -16.49 4.10 10.27
C LYS A 225 -17.04 3.52 8.96
N ALA A 226 -16.39 3.83 7.84
CA ALA A 226 -16.81 3.37 6.52
C ALA A 226 -16.54 1.89 6.30
N SER A 227 -15.52 1.31 6.92
CA SER A 227 -15.17 -0.11 6.78
C SER A 227 -16.12 -1.04 7.54
N GLY A 228 -16.98 -0.53 8.44
CA GLY A 228 -17.89 -1.33 9.25
C GLY A 228 -17.18 -2.33 10.19
N GLN A 229 -15.89 -2.14 10.43
CA GLN A 229 -15.11 -3.03 11.30
C GLN A 229 -15.26 -2.61 12.76
N GLU A 230 -15.79 -3.50 13.58
CA GLU A 230 -15.68 -3.40 15.03
C GLU A 230 -14.27 -3.83 15.44
N MET A 231 -13.35 -2.87 15.52
CA MET A 231 -11.98 -3.15 15.88
C MET A 231 -11.86 -3.38 17.39
N GLN A 232 -11.19 -4.47 17.75
CA GLN A 232 -10.78 -4.70 19.14
C GLN A 232 -9.73 -3.67 19.57
N GLY A 233 -9.64 -3.42 20.87
CA GLY A 233 -8.84 -2.32 21.46
C GLY A 233 -7.40 -2.23 20.95
N SER A 234 -6.69 -3.35 20.82
CA SER A 234 -5.29 -3.37 20.33
C SER A 234 -5.16 -2.94 18.86
N MET A 235 -6.05 -3.39 18.00
CA MET A 235 -6.05 -3.01 16.57
C MET A 235 -6.43 -1.53 16.40
N LYS A 236 -7.39 -1.04 17.19
CA LYS A 236 -7.77 0.37 17.22
C LYS A 236 -6.60 1.25 17.65
N LEU A 237 -5.87 0.85 18.70
CA LEU A 237 -4.68 1.55 19.15
C LEU A 237 -3.62 1.64 18.05
N THR A 238 -3.32 0.54 17.38
CA THR A 238 -2.33 0.50 16.27
C THR A 238 -2.70 1.46 15.15
N MET A 239 -3.99 1.55 14.79
CA MET A 239 -4.44 2.46 13.72
C MET A 239 -4.32 3.94 14.09
N TYR A 240 -4.45 4.31 15.37
CA TYR A 240 -4.22 5.69 15.79
C TYR A 240 -2.75 6.00 16.10
N MET A 241 -1.93 4.98 16.40
CA MET A 241 -0.48 5.17 16.58
C MET A 241 0.23 5.53 15.27
N MET A 242 -0.28 5.05 14.12
CA MET A 242 0.30 5.35 12.81
C MET A 242 0.26 6.85 12.46
N PRO A 243 -0.87 7.58 12.60
CA PRO A 243 -0.91 9.04 12.50
C PRO A 243 0.04 9.76 13.44
N LEU A 244 0.21 9.26 14.68
CA LEU A 244 1.14 9.87 15.64
C LEU A 244 2.59 9.77 15.17
N MET A 245 3.01 8.65 14.58
CA MET A 245 4.34 8.52 14.01
C MET A 245 4.58 9.54 12.87
N TYR A 246 3.53 9.86 12.10
CA TYR A 246 3.60 10.87 11.05
C TYR A 246 3.91 12.27 11.60
N VAL A 247 3.46 12.63 12.81
CA VAL A 247 3.78 13.92 13.45
C VAL A 247 5.30 14.14 13.52
N PHE A 248 6.05 13.12 13.95
CA PHE A 248 7.50 13.22 13.99
C PHE A 248 8.12 13.35 12.59
N PHE A 249 7.55 12.64 11.64
CA PHE A 249 8.04 12.67 10.26
C PHE A 249 7.88 14.04 9.61
N CYS A 250 6.81 14.78 9.89
CA CYS A 250 6.55 16.12 9.33
C CYS A 250 7.67 17.14 9.62
N PHE A 251 8.43 16.94 10.70
CA PHE A 251 9.52 17.82 11.08
C PHE A 251 10.89 17.40 10.51
N THR A 252 10.90 16.39 9.68
CA THR A 252 12.12 15.89 8.99
C THR A 252 12.06 16.11 7.49
N VAL A 253 10.94 16.63 6.98
CA VAL A 253 10.64 16.75 5.56
C VAL A 253 10.17 18.15 5.20
N PRO A 254 10.36 18.62 3.96
CA PRO A 254 9.87 19.91 3.49
C PRO A 254 8.34 20.06 3.60
N CYS A 255 7.86 21.30 3.74
CA CYS A 255 6.43 21.64 3.81
C CYS A 255 5.61 21.13 2.62
N ALA A 256 6.21 21.03 1.44
CA ALA A 256 5.63 20.45 0.22
C ALA A 256 4.99 19.08 0.48
N PHE A 257 5.64 18.24 1.26
CA PHE A 257 5.14 16.92 1.60
C PHE A 257 3.91 16.98 2.52
N SER A 258 3.92 17.89 3.49
CA SER A 258 2.75 18.11 4.35
C SER A 258 1.56 18.62 3.55
N LEU A 259 1.76 19.50 2.58
CA LEU A 259 0.73 19.96 1.65
C LEU A 259 0.13 18.80 0.86
N TYR A 260 0.98 17.93 0.28
CA TYR A 260 0.53 16.72 -0.38
C TYR A 260 -0.36 15.86 0.54
N TYR A 261 0.03 15.66 1.80
CA TYR A 261 -0.76 14.86 2.75
C TYR A 261 -2.11 15.49 3.08
N VAL A 262 -2.18 16.81 3.24
CA VAL A 262 -3.45 17.53 3.46
C VAL A 262 -4.42 17.24 2.32
N ILE A 263 -4.00 17.47 1.09
CA ILE A 263 -4.83 17.28 -0.10
C ILE A 263 -5.18 15.81 -0.28
N SER A 264 -4.20 14.92 -0.11
CA SER A 264 -4.38 13.48 -0.20
C SER A 264 -5.44 12.96 0.79
N ASN A 265 -5.39 13.42 2.05
CA ASN A 265 -6.36 13.03 3.08
C ASN A 265 -7.76 13.57 2.78
N ILE A 266 -7.87 14.81 2.29
CA ILE A 266 -9.16 15.40 1.90
C ILE A 266 -9.77 14.58 0.75
N VAL A 267 -9.02 14.35 -0.32
CA VAL A 267 -9.50 13.59 -1.49
C VAL A 267 -9.87 12.15 -1.08
N MET A 268 -9.04 11.48 -0.29
CA MET A 268 -9.31 10.13 0.21
C MET A 268 -10.58 10.09 1.06
N THR A 269 -10.82 11.10 1.88
CA THR A 269 -12.04 11.22 2.69
C THR A 269 -13.28 11.34 1.80
N VAL A 270 -13.23 12.21 0.80
CA VAL A 270 -14.33 12.37 -0.17
C VAL A 270 -14.56 11.07 -0.94
N GLN A 271 -13.51 10.45 -1.47
CA GLN A 271 -13.58 9.17 -2.15
C GLN A 271 -14.22 8.08 -1.29
N THR A 272 -13.82 7.96 -0.02
CA THR A 272 -14.37 6.98 0.93
C THR A 272 -15.86 7.21 1.14
N GLN A 273 -16.31 8.46 1.27
CA GLN A 273 -17.74 8.78 1.44
C GLN A 273 -18.56 8.47 0.17
N VAL A 274 -18.03 8.79 -1.01
CA VAL A 274 -18.68 8.46 -2.29
C VAL A 274 -18.77 6.95 -2.47
N MET A 275 -17.68 6.24 -2.22
CA MET A 275 -17.63 4.78 -2.33
C MET A 275 -18.56 4.08 -1.37
N ARG A 276 -18.74 4.59 -0.14
CA ARG A 276 -19.69 4.06 0.83
C ARG A 276 -21.14 4.15 0.36
N LYS A 277 -21.47 5.19 -0.42
CA LYS A 277 -22.80 5.31 -1.02
C LYS A 277 -23.02 4.32 -2.17
N ILE A 278 -21.96 3.99 -2.91
CA ILE A 278 -22.02 3.04 -4.04
C ILE A 278 -21.98 1.59 -3.54
N TYR A 279 -21.11 1.29 -2.61
CA TYR A 279 -20.92 -0.02 -2.00
C TYR A 279 -21.29 0.05 -0.51
N ASP A 280 -22.54 -0.29 -0.20
CA ASP A 280 -23.01 -0.34 1.18
C ASP A 280 -22.34 -1.52 1.91
N PRO A 281 -21.46 -1.25 2.91
CA PRO A 281 -20.75 -2.30 3.63
C PRO A 281 -21.70 -3.24 4.39
N GLU A 282 -22.84 -2.75 4.86
CA GLU A 282 -23.80 -3.56 5.61
C GLU A 282 -24.49 -4.59 4.70
N LYS A 283 -24.89 -4.18 3.49
CA LYS A 283 -25.46 -5.12 2.51
C LYS A 283 -24.46 -6.20 2.11
N MET A 284 -23.19 -5.82 1.92
CA MET A 284 -22.12 -6.76 1.62
C MET A 284 -21.87 -7.73 2.77
N LYS A 285 -21.89 -7.23 4.02
CA LYS A 285 -21.77 -8.03 5.24
C LYS A 285 -22.92 -9.03 5.38
N GLU A 286 -24.16 -8.62 5.07
CA GLU A 286 -25.32 -9.50 5.04
C GLU A 286 -25.19 -10.59 3.96
N GLN A 287 -24.75 -10.23 2.76
CA GLN A 287 -24.55 -11.21 1.67
C GLN A 287 -23.51 -12.28 2.06
N VAL A 288 -22.39 -11.87 2.64
CA VAL A 288 -21.34 -12.82 3.10
C VAL A 288 -21.86 -13.68 4.26
N LYS A 289 -22.61 -13.10 5.21
CA LYS A 289 -23.25 -13.87 6.29
C LYS A 289 -24.23 -14.90 5.74
N ALA A 290 -25.05 -14.51 4.75
CA ALA A 290 -25.99 -15.43 4.10
C ALA A 290 -25.25 -16.56 3.36
N GLU A 291 -24.16 -16.24 2.66
CA GLU A 291 -23.30 -17.23 2.00
C GLU A 291 -22.70 -18.21 3.01
N ILE A 292 -22.15 -17.71 4.11
CA ILE A 292 -21.60 -18.54 5.20
C ILE A 292 -22.69 -19.46 5.79
N ALA A 293 -23.90 -18.91 6.02
CA ALA A 293 -25.02 -19.68 6.57
C ALA A 293 -25.50 -20.76 5.60
N SER A 294 -25.53 -20.50 4.28
CA SER A 294 -25.88 -21.48 3.28
C SER A 294 -24.85 -22.60 3.20
N ARG A 295 -23.56 -22.28 3.18
CA ARG A 295 -22.47 -23.28 3.18
C ARG A 295 -22.52 -24.17 4.43
N ARG A 296 -22.73 -23.60 5.62
CA ARG A 296 -22.88 -24.39 6.85
C ARG A 296 -24.10 -25.31 6.82
N LYS A 297 -25.21 -24.90 6.17
CA LYS A 297 -26.40 -25.78 5.97
C LYS A 297 -26.08 -26.92 5.01
N GLU A 298 -25.36 -26.67 3.94
CA GLU A 298 -24.90 -27.68 2.97
C GLU A 298 -23.95 -28.69 3.61
N GLU A 299 -23.01 -28.22 4.45
CA GLU A 299 -22.11 -29.10 5.22
C GLU A 299 -22.88 -30.00 6.19
N LYS A 300 -23.88 -29.46 6.92
CA LYS A 300 -24.74 -30.23 7.81
C LYS A 300 -25.59 -31.26 7.05
N ARG A 301 -25.90 -31.01 5.77
CA ARG A 301 -26.60 -31.96 4.90
C ARG A 301 -25.67 -33.01 4.26
N GLY A 302 -24.39 -33.01 4.61
CA GLY A 302 -23.39 -33.94 4.07
C GLY A 302 -22.90 -33.60 2.66
N VAL A 303 -23.30 -32.47 2.11
CA VAL A 303 -22.86 -31.96 0.80
C VAL A 303 -21.69 -31.03 1.03
N LYS A 304 -20.46 -31.59 1.20
CA LYS A 304 -19.24 -30.77 1.18
C LYS A 304 -18.90 -30.47 -0.28
N SER A 305 -19.16 -29.25 -0.74
CA SER A 305 -18.65 -28.78 -2.02
C SER A 305 -17.39 -27.93 -1.81
N THR A 306 -16.33 -28.26 -2.52
CA THR A 306 -15.09 -27.47 -2.54
C THR A 306 -14.92 -26.89 -3.93
N THR A 307 -14.67 -25.59 -3.99
CA THR A 307 -14.37 -24.93 -5.26
C THR A 307 -12.93 -25.21 -5.64
N ILE A 308 -12.72 -25.85 -6.77
CA ILE A 308 -11.37 -26.06 -7.33
C ILE A 308 -11.25 -25.32 -8.65
N LYS A 309 -10.05 -24.82 -8.92
CA LYS A 309 -9.69 -24.27 -10.23
C LYS A 309 -9.34 -25.43 -11.16
N VAL A 310 -10.15 -25.65 -12.17
CA VAL A 310 -9.93 -26.70 -13.18
C VAL A 310 -9.66 -25.99 -14.51
N LYS A 311 -8.63 -26.44 -15.19
CA LYS A 311 -8.36 -25.97 -16.55
C LYS A 311 -9.35 -26.69 -17.47
N ASP A 312 -10.18 -25.94 -18.19
CA ASP A 312 -11.12 -26.49 -19.15
C ASP A 312 -10.31 -27.10 -20.31
N GLU A 313 -10.52 -28.39 -20.57
CA GLU A 313 -9.79 -29.13 -21.63
C GLU A 313 -10.11 -28.63 -23.05
N LYS A 314 -11.22 -27.90 -23.24
CA LYS A 314 -11.64 -27.42 -24.57
C LYS A 314 -11.23 -25.96 -24.82
N THR A 315 -11.20 -25.13 -23.79
CA THR A 315 -10.92 -23.69 -23.93
C THR A 315 -9.56 -23.27 -23.38
N GLY A 316 -8.92 -24.12 -22.55
CA GLY A 316 -7.65 -23.81 -21.87
C GLY A 316 -7.77 -22.80 -20.74
N GLU A 317 -8.96 -22.27 -20.47
CA GLU A 317 -9.21 -21.29 -19.42
C GLU A 317 -9.39 -21.96 -18.05
N VAL A 318 -8.96 -21.24 -16.99
CA VAL A 318 -9.12 -21.72 -15.61
C VAL A 318 -10.50 -21.36 -15.11
N VAL A 319 -11.39 -22.35 -15.05
CA VAL A 319 -12.76 -22.19 -14.55
C VAL A 319 -12.85 -22.71 -13.11
N GLU A 320 -13.53 -21.96 -12.25
CA GLU A 320 -13.82 -22.39 -10.88
C GLU A 320 -15.04 -23.34 -10.89
N LYS A 321 -14.79 -24.62 -10.56
CA LYS A 321 -15.83 -25.64 -10.50
C LYS A 321 -16.05 -26.11 -9.07
N ASN A 322 -17.30 -26.08 -8.61
CA ASN A 322 -17.68 -26.68 -7.33
C ASN A 322 -17.78 -28.19 -7.48
N ILE A 323 -16.99 -28.91 -6.70
CA ILE A 323 -17.05 -30.39 -6.64
C ILE A 323 -17.44 -30.84 -5.25
N SER A 324 -18.19 -31.95 -5.18
CA SER A 324 -18.57 -32.56 -3.90
C SER A 324 -17.37 -33.13 -3.15
N ALA A 325 -17.44 -33.23 -1.83
CA ALA A 325 -16.40 -33.85 -1.01
C ALA A 325 -16.13 -35.32 -1.42
N SER A 326 -17.15 -36.02 -1.85
CA SER A 326 -17.04 -37.40 -2.38
C SER A 326 -16.18 -37.42 -3.64
N GLU A 327 -16.39 -36.51 -4.55
CA GLU A 327 -15.63 -36.41 -5.80
C GLU A 327 -14.20 -35.95 -5.56
N MET A 328 -13.97 -35.06 -4.59
CA MET A 328 -12.63 -34.63 -4.17
C MET A 328 -11.85 -35.78 -3.54
N ASN A 329 -12.49 -36.57 -2.65
CA ASN A 329 -11.85 -37.74 -2.04
C ASN A 329 -11.53 -38.79 -3.10
N LYS A 330 -12.40 -38.98 -4.09
CA LYS A 330 -12.15 -39.91 -5.21
C LYS A 330 -10.91 -39.47 -6.01
N ARG A 331 -10.81 -38.18 -6.38
CA ARG A 331 -9.64 -37.64 -7.09
C ARG A 331 -8.34 -37.72 -6.28
N ARG A 332 -8.41 -37.48 -4.95
CA ARG A 332 -7.26 -37.62 -4.06
C ARG A 332 -6.80 -39.06 -3.98
N LEU A 333 -7.74 -40.02 -3.93
CA LEU A 333 -7.44 -41.44 -3.91
C LEU A 333 -6.87 -41.94 -5.25
N GLU A 334 -7.37 -41.42 -6.36
CA GLU A 334 -6.83 -41.70 -7.70
C GLU A 334 -5.41 -41.16 -7.85
N TYR A 335 -5.17 -39.92 -7.41
CA TYR A 335 -3.84 -39.31 -7.43
C TYR A 335 -2.84 -40.04 -6.53
N ALA A 336 -3.25 -40.40 -5.31
CA ALA A 336 -2.41 -41.21 -4.41
C ALA A 336 -2.09 -42.58 -5.02
N ARG A 337 -3.08 -43.24 -5.63
CA ARG A 337 -2.86 -44.51 -6.34
C ARG A 337 -1.92 -44.38 -7.53
N GLN A 338 -1.99 -43.28 -8.27
CA GLN A 338 -1.05 -43.02 -9.36
C GLN A 338 0.37 -42.79 -8.85
N GLN A 339 0.52 -42.01 -7.77
CA GLN A 339 1.83 -41.80 -7.13
C GLN A 339 2.40 -43.11 -6.55
N ASP A 340 1.57 -43.92 -5.91
CA ASP A 340 1.98 -45.22 -5.39
C ASP A 340 2.35 -46.17 -6.54
N ALA A 341 1.59 -46.17 -7.62
CA ALA A 341 1.90 -46.99 -8.79
C ALA A 341 3.21 -46.55 -9.49
N GLU A 342 3.52 -45.27 -9.50
CA GLU A 342 4.81 -44.75 -10.00
C GLU A 342 5.96 -45.12 -9.03
N ARG A 343 5.76 -44.94 -7.73
CA ARG A 343 6.76 -45.15 -6.69
C ARG A 343 7.16 -46.62 -6.52
N TYR A 344 6.20 -47.53 -6.71
CA TYR A 344 6.38 -48.98 -6.53
C TYR A 344 6.40 -49.75 -7.86
N LYS A 345 6.67 -49.03 -8.96
CA LYS A 345 6.68 -49.63 -10.29
C LYS A 345 7.67 -50.78 -10.46
N ASP A 346 8.73 -50.76 -9.68
CA ASP A 346 9.82 -51.75 -9.70
C ASP A 346 9.80 -52.71 -8.48
N GLU A 347 8.84 -52.55 -7.56
CA GLU A 347 8.70 -53.46 -6.41
C GLU A 347 7.73 -54.62 -6.75
N ARG A 348 8.23 -55.83 -6.63
CA ARG A 348 7.43 -57.04 -6.76
C ARG A 348 6.52 -57.16 -5.54
N THR A 349 5.23 -56.86 -5.70
CA THR A 349 4.23 -57.11 -4.66
C THR A 349 4.12 -58.60 -4.37
N VAL A 350 4.59 -59.01 -3.20
CA VAL A 350 4.40 -60.39 -2.70
C VAL A 350 2.99 -60.50 -2.13
N PRO A 351 2.14 -61.41 -2.63
CA PRO A 351 0.79 -61.58 -2.10
C PRO A 351 0.81 -62.00 -0.62
N LEU A 352 -0.17 -61.51 0.15
CA LEU A 352 -0.28 -61.76 1.59
C LEU A 352 -0.26 -63.26 1.97
N SER A 353 -0.69 -64.13 1.06
CA SER A 353 -0.63 -65.58 1.19
C SER A 353 0.80 -66.16 1.25
N GLU A 354 1.78 -65.53 0.59
CA GLU A 354 3.20 -65.92 0.66
C GLU A 354 3.89 -65.40 1.95
N LEU A 355 3.40 -64.35 2.55
CA LEU A 355 3.93 -63.81 3.82
C LEU A 355 3.41 -64.62 5.04
N GLN A 356 2.25 -65.29 4.94
CA GLN A 356 1.71 -66.09 5.99
C GLN A 356 2.42 -67.47 6.08
N ASN A 357 2.84 -68.02 4.95
CA ASN A 357 3.56 -69.29 4.93
C ASN A 357 5.01 -69.18 5.40
N LYS A 358 5.59 -67.99 5.53
CA LYS A 358 6.97 -67.82 6.05
C LYS A 358 7.06 -67.68 7.58
N LYS A 359 5.95 -67.74 8.30
CA LYS A 359 5.91 -67.70 9.77
C LYS A 359 5.72 -69.09 10.45
N GLU A 360 5.62 -70.13 9.68
CA GLU A 360 5.44 -71.48 10.19
C GLU A 360 6.66 -72.42 9.98
N ASP A 361 7.83 -71.88 9.53
CA ASP A 361 9.11 -72.67 9.51
C ASP A 361 10.10 -72.08 10.56
#